data_8ba2ea257aadc5b8ebc35ef2451023c6
#
_entry.id   8ba2ea257aadc5b8ebc35ef2451023c6
#
_cell.length_a   1.000
_cell.length_b   1.000
_cell.length_c   1.000
_cell.angle_alpha   90.00
_cell.angle_beta   90.00
_cell.angle_gamma   90.00
#
_symmetry.space_group_name_H-M   'P 1'
#
loop_
_entity.id
_entity.type
_entity.pdbx_description
1 polymer ?
#
loop_
_entity_poly.entity_id
_entity_poly.type
_entity_poly.pdbx_seq_one_letter_code
_entity_poly.pdbx_strand_id
1 'polypeptide(L)' 'MPIRTRRHPITNKAQCAKCGDIIESKHSHDFVSCKCGEIFIDGGAGPSACPRGGANNLSNIIDLSEYKEEVYESKW' A
#
# COMPACT_ATOMS: atom_id res chain seq x y z
N MET A 1 -19.05 -13.73 21.61
CA MET A 1 -17.67 -13.90 21.10
C MET A 1 -17.19 -12.61 20.49
N PRO A 2 -15.93 -12.24 20.68
CA PRO A 2 -15.44 -11.00 20.09
C PRO A 2 -15.36 -11.10 18.58
N ILE A 3 -15.79 -10.04 17.91
CA ILE A 3 -15.69 -9.89 16.47
C ILE A 3 -14.50 -8.99 16.19
N ARG A 4 -13.64 -9.42 15.30
CA ARG A 4 -12.46 -8.65 14.90
C ARG A 4 -12.52 -8.33 13.43
N THR A 5 -11.98 -7.16 13.09
CA THR A 5 -11.87 -6.72 11.72
C THR A 5 -10.40 -6.64 11.37
N ARG A 6 -10.03 -7.21 10.25
CA ARG A 6 -8.68 -7.12 9.70
C ARG A 6 -8.72 -6.40 8.37
N ARG A 7 -7.85 -5.43 8.21
CA ARG A 7 -7.73 -4.67 6.98
C ARG A 7 -6.42 -5.01 6.31
N HIS A 8 -6.47 -5.33 5.02
CA HIS A 8 -5.27 -5.57 4.24
C HIS A 8 -5.41 -4.95 2.85
N PRO A 9 -4.29 -4.57 2.21
CA PRO A 9 -4.37 -3.95 0.89
C PRO A 9 -4.71 -4.97 -0.18
N ILE A 10 -5.67 -4.63 -1.04
CA ILE A 10 -5.94 -5.35 -2.29
C ILE A 10 -4.93 -4.91 -3.34
N THR A 11 -4.57 -3.63 -3.33
CA THR A 11 -3.53 -3.07 -4.18
C THR A 11 -2.59 -2.21 -3.34
N ASN A 12 -1.35 -2.10 -3.76
CA ASN A 12 -0.39 -1.17 -3.18
C ASN A 12 0.03 -0.21 -4.29
N LYS A 13 -0.65 0.93 -4.34
CA LYS A 13 -0.55 1.89 -5.44
C LYS A 13 -0.44 3.31 -4.90
N ALA A 14 0.33 4.12 -5.56
CA ALA A 14 0.48 5.52 -5.19
C ALA A 14 0.74 6.38 -6.42
N GLN A 15 0.45 7.67 -6.29
CA GLN A 15 0.73 8.65 -7.32
C GLN A 15 1.68 9.72 -6.77
N CYS A 16 2.64 10.10 -7.58
CA CYS A 16 3.52 11.21 -7.26
C CYS A 16 2.83 12.52 -7.63
N ALA A 17 2.66 13.42 -6.64
CA ALA A 17 2.10 14.73 -6.90
C ALA A 17 3.04 15.63 -7.70
N LYS A 18 4.33 15.32 -7.69
CA LYS A 18 5.35 16.13 -8.36
C LYS A 18 5.45 15.82 -9.85
N CYS A 19 5.49 14.55 -10.24
CA CYS A 19 5.61 14.17 -11.65
C CYS A 19 4.33 13.55 -12.23
N GLY A 20 3.34 13.24 -11.39
CA GLY A 20 2.08 12.64 -11.81
C GLY A 20 2.14 11.15 -12.10
N ASP A 21 3.28 10.51 -11.94
CA ASP A 21 3.44 9.11 -12.23
C ASP A 21 2.67 8.25 -11.22
N ILE A 22 2.02 7.19 -11.71
CA ILE A 22 1.30 6.24 -10.86
C ILE A 22 2.10 4.95 -10.82
N ILE A 23 2.43 4.50 -9.62
CA ILE A 23 3.24 3.31 -9.40
C ILE A 23 2.46 2.28 -8.60
N GLU A 24 2.74 1.00 -8.80
CA GLU A 24 2.07 -0.10 -8.12
C GLU A 24 3.08 -1.17 -7.75
N SER A 25 3.08 -1.59 -6.48
CA SER A 25 3.86 -2.72 -6.00
C SER A 25 2.96 -3.95 -5.97
N LYS A 26 3.33 -5.00 -6.70
CA LYS A 26 2.46 -6.15 -6.95
C LYS A 26 2.76 -7.35 -6.07
N HIS A 27 3.95 -7.41 -5.49
CA HIS A 27 4.33 -8.52 -4.61
C HIS A 27 5.33 -8.04 -3.55
N SER A 28 5.61 -8.90 -2.57
CA SER A 28 6.34 -8.52 -1.36
C SER A 28 7.76 -8.01 -1.57
N HIS A 29 8.36 -8.31 -2.72
CA HIS A 29 9.72 -7.86 -3.06
C HIS A 29 9.73 -6.88 -4.23
N ASP A 30 8.58 -6.30 -4.55
CA ASP A 30 8.44 -5.40 -5.68
C ASP A 30 8.63 -3.95 -5.24
N PHE A 31 9.87 -3.48 -5.32
CA PHE A 31 10.20 -2.08 -5.06
C PHE A 31 9.98 -1.25 -6.32
N VAL A 32 9.13 -0.24 -6.23
CA VAL A 32 8.78 0.62 -7.36
C VAL A 32 8.92 2.08 -6.93
N SER A 33 9.57 2.88 -7.77
CA SER A 33 9.67 4.32 -7.58
C SER A 33 9.09 5.06 -8.80
N CYS A 34 8.65 6.30 -8.60
CA CYS A 34 8.19 7.12 -9.72
C CYS A 34 9.39 7.59 -10.57
N LYS A 35 9.11 8.06 -11.78
CA LYS A 35 10.16 8.44 -12.71
C LYS A 35 11.02 9.62 -12.24
N CYS A 36 10.51 10.49 -11.38
CA CYS A 36 11.29 11.59 -10.81
C CYS A 36 11.99 11.20 -9.51
N GLY A 37 11.73 10.00 -8.97
CA GLY A 37 12.35 9.50 -7.74
C GLY A 37 11.81 10.10 -6.44
N GLU A 38 10.78 10.93 -6.50
CA GLU A 38 10.23 11.58 -5.29
C GLU A 38 9.57 10.61 -4.35
N ILE A 39 8.83 9.62 -4.88
CA ILE A 39 8.13 8.62 -4.07
C ILE A 39 8.56 7.21 -4.45
N PHE A 40 8.38 6.30 -3.51
CA PHE A 40 8.57 4.87 -3.74
C PHE A 40 7.56 4.07 -2.94
N ILE A 41 7.26 2.86 -3.39
CA ILE A 41 6.47 1.89 -2.65
C ILE A 41 7.10 0.50 -2.76
N ASP A 42 6.82 -0.34 -1.78
CA ASP A 42 7.38 -1.68 -1.68
C ASP A 42 6.44 -2.55 -0.86
N GLY A 43 6.65 -3.86 -0.87
CA GLY A 43 5.94 -4.78 0.01
C GLY A 43 4.67 -5.38 -0.57
N GLY A 44 4.25 -4.97 -1.77
CA GLY A 44 3.13 -5.58 -2.49
C GLY A 44 1.77 -5.39 -1.84
N ALA A 45 0.87 -6.32 -2.14
CA ALA A 45 -0.51 -6.32 -1.66
C ALA A 45 -0.94 -7.73 -1.28
N GLY A 46 -2.05 -7.83 -0.53
CA GLY A 46 -2.62 -9.09 -0.09
C GLY A 46 -2.52 -9.30 1.41
N PRO A 47 -3.10 -10.42 1.93
CA PRO A 47 -3.17 -10.65 3.38
C PRO A 47 -1.81 -10.80 4.06
N SER A 48 -0.80 -11.26 3.35
CA SER A 48 0.55 -11.47 3.88
C SER A 48 1.51 -10.33 3.55
N ALA A 49 1.02 -9.29 2.88
CA ALA A 49 1.86 -8.19 2.46
C ALA A 49 2.21 -7.27 3.61
N CYS A 50 3.40 -6.68 3.54
CA CYS A 50 3.83 -5.61 4.44
C CYS A 50 4.11 -4.36 3.61
N PRO A 51 3.08 -3.66 3.14
CA PRO A 51 3.27 -2.51 2.26
C PRO A 51 4.04 -1.41 2.97
N ARG A 52 5.01 -0.87 2.26
CA ARG A 52 5.84 0.23 2.73
C ARG A 52 5.97 1.26 1.64
N GLY A 53 6.22 2.48 2.01
CA GLY A 53 6.45 3.52 1.04
C GLY A 53 6.98 4.76 1.69
N GLY A 54 7.42 5.69 0.88
CA GLY A 54 7.94 6.95 1.37
C GLY A 54 8.14 7.95 0.25
N ALA A 55 8.52 9.15 0.66
CA ALA A 55 8.79 10.25 -0.25
C ALA A 55 9.79 11.19 0.42
N ASN A 56 10.52 11.96 -0.39
CA ASN A 56 11.36 13.04 0.15
C ASN A 56 10.50 14.09 0.86
N ASN A 57 9.30 14.32 0.32
CA ASN A 57 8.28 15.12 0.98
C ASN A 57 6.98 14.30 0.98
N LEU A 58 6.50 13.95 2.17
CA LEU A 58 5.32 13.10 2.32
C LEU A 58 4.05 13.71 1.73
N SER A 59 4.00 15.02 1.54
CA SER A 59 2.87 15.65 0.89
C SER A 59 2.80 15.35 -0.61
N ASN A 60 3.86 14.80 -1.19
CA ASN A 60 3.91 14.44 -2.61
C ASN A 60 3.49 13.00 -2.91
N ILE A 61 3.19 12.21 -1.88
CA ILE A 61 2.68 10.85 -2.09
C ILE A 61 1.17 10.84 -1.91
N ILE A 62 0.47 10.36 -2.92
CA ILE A 62 -0.99 10.20 -2.90
C ILE A 62 -1.27 8.70 -2.86
N ASP A 63 -1.89 8.25 -1.77
CA ASP A 63 -2.23 6.83 -1.61
C ASP A 63 -3.44 6.50 -2.47
N LEU A 64 -3.24 5.65 -3.47
CA LEU A 64 -4.29 5.13 -4.33
C LEU A 64 -4.59 3.66 -4.04
N SER A 65 -4.03 3.11 -2.98
CA SER A 65 -4.23 1.72 -2.62
C SER A 65 -5.66 1.45 -2.23
N GLU A 66 -6.15 0.27 -2.60
CA GLU A 66 -7.46 -0.23 -2.19
C GLU A 66 -7.27 -1.23 -1.06
N TYR A 67 -8.20 -1.22 -0.12
CA TYR A 67 -8.14 -2.07 1.07
C TYR A 67 -9.41 -2.89 1.18
N LYS A 68 -9.26 -4.09 1.71
CA LYS A 68 -10.38 -4.97 2.04
C LYS A 68 -10.43 -5.18 3.54
N GLU A 69 -11.61 -5.07 4.11
CA GLU A 69 -11.84 -5.43 5.50
C GLU A 69 -12.40 -6.83 5.60
N GLU A 70 -11.79 -7.65 6.45
CA GLU A 70 -12.30 -8.97 6.78
C GLU A 70 -12.80 -8.95 8.20
N VAL A 71 -14.00 -9.46 8.40
CA VAL A 71 -14.59 -9.64 9.74
C VAL A 71 -14.47 -11.11 10.08
N TYR A 72 -13.89 -11.41 11.23
CA TYR A 72 -13.79 -12.77 11.71
C TYR A 72 -14.07 -12.84 13.19
N GLU A 73 -14.54 -13.99 13.63
CA GLU A 73 -14.95 -14.25 14.99
C GLU A 73 -13.86 -15.03 15.70
N SER A 74 -13.47 -14.56 16.87
CA SER A 74 -12.51 -15.26 17.71
C SER A 74 -13.18 -16.40 18.45
N LYS A 75 -12.55 -17.57 18.47
CA LYS A 75 -13.14 -18.81 19.03
C LYS A 75 -12.67 -19.11 20.44
N TRP A 76 -12.26 -18.16 21.20
CA TRP A 76 -11.80 -18.49 22.56
C TRP A 76 -12.31 -17.51 23.61
#